data_6dfd964d5e0bc4394bfcc278b70b04b5
#
_entry.id   6dfd964d5e0bc4394bfcc278b70b04b5
#
_cell.length_a   1.000
_cell.length_b   1.000
_cell.length_c   1.000
_cell.angle_alpha   90.00
_cell.angle_beta   90.00
_cell.angle_gamma   90.00
#
_symmetry.space_group_name_H-M   'P 1'
#
loop_
_entity.id
_entity.type
_entity.pdbx_description
1 polymer ?
#
loop_
_entity_poly.entity_id
_entity_poly.type
_entity_poly.pdbx_seq_one_letter_code
_entity_poly.pdbx_strand_id
1 'polypeptide(L)'
;ASGFRQCIRCKEYSNKRAILHGRPFTGTCAFGMTETVYPVSIDGKNRCILYLGNRVENRKKSLEKLENACRETGNDYYAMREQLLQCTDEVTNDEALDLCRMAASYLCLLYEAYKGTADENQNPYHWAVSSIKHYADDNYRQNLTLSGVCRLYFINEKYAGQLFKAQIGQSFHSYLNSVRLKK
;
A
#
# COMPACT_ATOMS: atom_id res chain seq x y z
N ALA A 1 -7.45 13.16 11.79
CA ALA A 1 -6.07 13.42 11.32
C ALA A 1 -5.00 12.62 12.08
N SER A 2 -5.16 12.31 13.39
CA SER A 2 -4.15 11.57 14.17
C SER A 2 -4.16 10.07 13.89
N GLY A 3 -5.32 9.45 13.73
CA GLY A 3 -5.45 8.01 13.43
C GLY A 3 -4.81 7.61 12.10
N PHE A 4 -4.94 8.45 11.07
CA PHE A 4 -4.28 8.21 9.78
C PHE A 4 -2.75 8.21 9.89
N ARG A 5 -2.17 9.11 10.70
CA ARG A 5 -0.72 9.12 10.97
C ARG A 5 -0.26 7.83 11.65
N GLN A 6 -1.07 7.29 12.56
CA GLN A 6 -0.77 6.03 13.25
C GLN A 6 -0.79 4.84 12.27
N CYS A 7 -1.75 4.79 11.34
CA CYS A 7 -1.77 3.79 10.27
C CYS A 7 -0.51 3.86 9.38
N ILE A 8 -0.11 5.07 8.97
CA ILE A 8 1.12 5.25 8.16
C ILE A 8 2.34 4.73 8.92
N ARG A 9 2.52 5.10 10.19
CA ARG A 9 3.65 4.63 11.01
C ARG A 9 3.67 3.11 11.13
N CYS A 10 2.51 2.50 11.30
CA CYS A 10 2.38 1.05 11.36
C CYS A 10 2.85 0.40 10.06
N LYS A 11 2.42 0.92 8.91
CA LYS A 11 2.85 0.43 7.59
C LYS A 11 4.35 0.66 7.33
N GLU A 12 4.88 1.82 7.67
CA GLU A 12 6.31 2.11 7.56
C GLU A 12 7.15 1.13 8.39
N TYR A 13 6.72 0.85 9.62
CA TYR A 13 7.38 -0.13 10.49
C TYR A 13 7.33 -1.53 9.87
N SER A 14 6.16 -1.96 9.39
CA SER A 14 5.98 -3.26 8.75
C SER A 14 6.83 -3.40 7.48
N ASN A 15 6.87 -2.37 6.64
CA ASN A 15 7.72 -2.33 5.45
C ASN A 15 9.21 -2.45 5.80
N LYS A 16 9.69 -1.65 6.76
CA LYS A 16 11.08 -1.69 7.20
C LYS A 16 11.45 -3.08 7.73
N ARG A 17 10.57 -3.67 8.56
CA ARG A 17 10.77 -5.01 9.11
C ARG A 17 10.81 -6.07 8.02
N ALA A 18 9.87 -6.04 7.07
CA ALA A 18 9.81 -6.97 5.95
C ALA A 18 11.07 -6.90 5.06
N ILE A 19 11.53 -5.68 4.75
CA ILE A 19 12.72 -5.46 3.94
C ILE A 19 13.98 -5.93 4.68
N LEU A 20 14.12 -5.59 5.97
CA LEU A 20 15.31 -5.89 6.75
C LEU A 20 15.49 -7.40 6.98
N HIS A 21 14.42 -8.10 7.28
CA HIS A 21 14.50 -9.52 7.64
C HIS A 21 14.21 -10.47 6.48
N GLY A 22 13.54 -10.02 5.42
CA GLY A 22 13.18 -10.86 4.26
C GLY A 22 12.28 -12.06 4.62
N ARG A 23 11.60 -12.01 5.76
CA ARG A 23 10.76 -13.10 6.27
C ARG A 23 9.34 -12.63 6.53
N PRO A 24 8.33 -13.48 6.24
CA PRO A 24 6.95 -13.16 6.55
C PRO A 24 6.72 -13.08 8.06
N PHE A 25 5.73 -12.29 8.45
CA PHE A 25 5.26 -12.20 9.83
C PHE A 25 3.80 -11.77 9.87
N THR A 26 3.13 -12.08 10.97
CA THR A 26 1.80 -11.57 11.29
C THR A 26 1.90 -10.55 12.43
N GLY A 27 1.09 -9.52 12.37
CA GLY A 27 1.02 -8.49 13.40
C GLY A 27 -0.37 -7.87 13.51
N THR A 28 -0.72 -7.43 14.72
CA THR A 28 -1.97 -6.71 14.97
C THR A 28 -1.67 -5.23 15.14
N CYS A 29 -2.32 -4.38 14.34
CA CYS A 29 -2.13 -2.93 14.40
C CYS A 29 -2.75 -2.32 15.67
N ALA A 30 -2.50 -1.03 15.90
CA ALA A 30 -3.04 -0.30 17.05
C ALA A 30 -4.58 -0.28 17.07
N PHE A 31 -5.22 -0.33 15.92
CA PHE A 31 -6.68 -0.39 15.78
C PHE A 31 -7.27 -1.83 15.82
N GLY A 32 -6.48 -2.81 16.23
CA GLY A 32 -6.96 -4.17 16.48
C GLY A 32 -7.06 -5.09 15.26
N MET A 33 -6.74 -4.61 14.05
CA MET A 33 -6.74 -5.45 12.85
C MET A 33 -5.44 -6.22 12.71
N THR A 34 -5.55 -7.50 12.32
CA THR A 34 -4.42 -8.40 12.10
C THR A 34 -4.09 -8.47 10.61
N GLU A 35 -2.82 -8.34 10.30
CA GLU A 35 -2.28 -8.43 8.94
C GLU A 35 -1.14 -9.43 8.88
N THR A 36 -1.13 -10.26 7.85
CA THR A 36 0.04 -11.04 7.45
C THR A 36 0.81 -10.25 6.41
N VAL A 37 2.09 -10.07 6.67
CA VAL A 37 3.04 -9.30 5.84
C VAL A 37 4.01 -10.29 5.22
N TYR A 38 4.05 -10.35 3.89
CA TYR A 38 4.85 -11.31 3.15
C TYR A 38 5.76 -10.59 2.13
N PRO A 39 7.07 -10.49 2.38
CA PRO A 39 8.02 -9.95 1.41
C PRO A 39 8.22 -10.94 0.26
N VAL A 40 8.10 -10.47 -0.97
CA VAL A 40 8.33 -11.26 -2.19
C VAL A 40 9.70 -10.93 -2.73
N SER A 41 10.58 -11.93 -2.73
CA SER A 41 11.93 -11.81 -3.28
C SER A 41 12.00 -12.47 -4.66
N ILE A 42 12.54 -11.74 -5.63
CA ILE A 42 12.81 -12.20 -6.98
C ILE A 42 14.26 -11.83 -7.31
N ASP A 43 15.02 -12.77 -7.83
CA ASP A 43 16.46 -12.60 -8.11
C ASP A 43 17.24 -12.09 -6.89
N GLY A 44 16.93 -12.61 -5.69
CA GLY A 44 17.59 -12.23 -4.43
C GLY A 44 17.26 -10.83 -3.92
N LYS A 45 16.33 -10.10 -4.56
CA LYS A 45 15.92 -8.75 -4.16
C LYS A 45 14.45 -8.73 -3.75
N ASN A 46 14.13 -8.07 -2.65
CA ASN A 46 12.75 -7.81 -2.28
C ASN A 46 12.10 -6.86 -3.32
N ARG A 47 11.17 -7.38 -4.11
CA ARG A 47 10.50 -6.65 -5.19
C ARG A 47 9.20 -6.02 -4.75
N CYS A 48 8.44 -6.71 -3.92
CA CYS A 48 7.21 -6.18 -3.35
C CYS A 48 6.93 -6.82 -1.99
N ILE A 49 5.91 -6.30 -1.31
CA ILE A 49 5.42 -6.84 -0.05
C ILE A 49 3.93 -7.07 -0.20
N LEU A 50 3.48 -8.29 0.03
CA LEU A 50 2.06 -8.63 0.10
C LEU A 50 1.53 -8.37 1.51
N TYR A 51 0.33 -7.87 1.58
CA TYR A 51 -0.43 -7.68 2.81
C TYR A 51 -1.76 -8.43 2.70
N LEU A 52 -2.02 -9.34 3.62
CA LEU A 52 -3.32 -9.94 3.81
C LEU A 52 -3.90 -9.44 5.14
N GLY A 53 -4.88 -8.55 5.05
CA GLY A 53 -5.49 -7.87 6.19
C GLY A 53 -6.98 -8.15 6.32
N ASN A 54 -7.69 -7.22 7.00
CA ASN A 54 -9.12 -7.31 7.32
C ASN A 54 -9.48 -8.53 8.15
N ARG A 55 -8.56 -8.95 9.04
CA ARG A 55 -8.75 -10.08 9.95
C ARG A 55 -8.66 -9.64 11.40
N VAL A 56 -9.27 -10.40 12.27
CA VAL A 56 -9.11 -10.30 13.73
C VAL A 56 -8.74 -11.67 14.27
N GLU A 57 -7.65 -11.78 15.02
CA GLU A 57 -7.23 -13.02 15.64
C GLU A 57 -8.01 -13.30 16.94
N ASN A 58 -8.26 -12.24 17.69
CA ASN A 58 -9.05 -12.28 18.91
C ASN A 58 -9.93 -11.04 18.99
N ARG A 59 -11.21 -11.21 18.75
CA ARG A 59 -12.19 -10.13 18.68
C ARG A 59 -12.23 -9.25 19.93
N LYS A 60 -12.15 -9.86 21.12
CA LYS A 60 -12.15 -9.11 22.38
C LYS A 60 -10.91 -8.23 22.51
N LYS A 61 -9.72 -8.80 22.30
CA LYS A 61 -8.46 -8.04 22.33
C LYS A 61 -8.39 -6.96 21.27
N SER A 62 -8.96 -7.23 20.08
CA SER A 62 -9.02 -6.26 18.99
C SER A 62 -9.90 -5.07 19.34
N LEU A 63 -11.06 -5.30 19.99
CA LEU A 63 -11.95 -4.23 20.44
C LEU A 63 -11.29 -3.39 21.56
N GLU A 64 -10.59 -4.02 22.51
CA GLU A 64 -9.85 -3.31 23.55
C GLU A 64 -8.75 -2.40 22.97
N LYS A 65 -7.99 -2.90 21.98
CA LYS A 65 -6.99 -2.11 21.24
C LYS A 65 -7.64 -0.96 20.49
N LEU A 66 -8.75 -1.21 19.80
CA LEU A 66 -9.49 -0.19 19.08
C LEU A 66 -9.95 0.94 19.99
N GLU A 67 -10.53 0.59 21.16
CA GLU A 67 -11.01 1.57 22.12
C GLU A 67 -9.88 2.48 22.62
N ASN A 68 -8.73 1.89 22.97
CA ASN A 68 -7.56 2.64 23.39
C ASN A 68 -7.05 3.57 22.29
N ALA A 69 -6.93 3.06 21.06
CA ALA A 69 -6.48 3.85 19.93
C ALA A 69 -7.45 5.00 19.59
N CYS A 70 -8.76 4.79 19.69
CA CYS A 70 -9.75 5.84 19.47
C CYS A 70 -9.67 6.91 20.55
N ARG A 71 -9.46 6.52 21.82
CA ARG A 71 -9.28 7.47 22.94
C ARG A 71 -8.04 8.34 22.73
N GLU A 72 -6.93 7.76 22.26
CA GLU A 72 -5.68 8.49 22.00
C GLU A 72 -5.76 9.40 20.77
N THR A 73 -6.52 9.01 19.76
CA THR A 73 -6.54 9.68 18.46
C THR A 73 -7.72 10.61 18.26
N GLY A 74 -8.74 10.54 19.15
CA GLY A 74 -9.99 11.28 19.01
C GLY A 74 -10.89 10.77 17.88
N ASN A 75 -10.69 9.54 17.42
CA ASN A 75 -11.53 8.93 16.40
C ASN A 75 -12.84 8.40 17.03
N ASP A 76 -13.90 8.35 16.22
CA ASP A 76 -15.19 7.79 16.63
C ASP A 76 -15.06 6.27 16.81
N TYR A 77 -15.12 5.82 18.06
CA TYR A 77 -15.05 4.42 18.42
C TYR A 77 -16.19 3.59 17.83
N TYR A 78 -17.42 4.10 17.86
CA TYR A 78 -18.58 3.33 17.40
C TYR A 78 -18.54 3.10 15.89
N ALA A 79 -18.22 4.13 15.13
CA ALA A 79 -18.06 4.01 13.67
C ALA A 79 -16.93 3.03 13.31
N MET A 80 -15.79 3.09 14.02
CA MET A 80 -14.67 2.18 13.76
C MET A 80 -14.93 0.76 14.26
N ARG A 81 -15.69 0.61 15.35
CA ARG A 81 -16.12 -0.69 15.86
C ARG A 81 -16.95 -1.45 14.84
N GLU A 82 -17.92 -0.79 14.20
CA GLU A 82 -18.74 -1.41 13.15
C GLU A 82 -17.87 -1.93 11.99
N GLN A 83 -16.85 -1.18 11.59
CA GLN A 83 -15.90 -1.64 10.56
C GLN A 83 -15.06 -2.83 11.02
N LEU A 84 -14.59 -2.83 12.27
CA LEU A 84 -13.81 -3.94 12.84
C LEU A 84 -14.66 -5.21 12.97
N LEU A 85 -15.94 -5.09 13.28
CA LEU A 85 -16.85 -6.24 13.37
C LEU A 85 -17.12 -6.91 12.01
N GLN A 86 -16.89 -6.22 10.90
CA GLN A 86 -16.96 -6.77 9.55
C GLN A 86 -15.69 -7.53 9.15
N CYS A 87 -14.60 -7.43 9.94
CA CYS A 87 -13.38 -8.19 9.68
C CYS A 87 -13.61 -9.67 10.01
N THR A 88 -13.04 -10.54 9.19
CA THR A 88 -13.14 -11.99 9.42
C THR A 88 -12.24 -12.45 10.56
N ASP A 89 -12.67 -13.43 11.32
CA ASP A 89 -11.91 -14.22 12.28
C ASP A 89 -11.82 -15.70 11.87
N GLU A 90 -12.36 -16.05 10.70
CA GLU A 90 -12.39 -17.41 10.17
C GLU A 90 -11.05 -17.84 9.55
N VAL A 91 -10.24 -16.89 9.08
CA VAL A 91 -8.94 -17.17 8.46
C VAL A 91 -7.84 -17.14 9.51
N THR A 92 -7.23 -18.28 9.76
CA THR A 92 -6.09 -18.40 10.70
C THR A 92 -4.82 -17.71 10.17
N ASN A 93 -3.82 -17.57 11.04
CA ASN A 93 -2.52 -17.00 10.64
C ASN A 93 -1.79 -17.91 9.65
N ASP A 94 -1.90 -19.22 9.79
CA ASP A 94 -1.25 -20.21 8.91
C ASP A 94 -1.91 -20.19 7.52
N GLU A 95 -3.24 -20.20 7.45
CA GLU A 95 -3.97 -20.06 6.18
C GLU A 95 -3.64 -18.74 5.48
N ALA A 96 -3.58 -17.64 6.22
CA ALA A 96 -3.20 -16.35 5.67
C ALA A 96 -1.76 -16.35 5.12
N LEU A 97 -0.85 -17.03 5.80
CA LEU A 97 0.54 -17.21 5.36
C LEU A 97 0.59 -18.07 4.09
N ASP A 98 -0.17 -19.13 4.01
CA ASP A 98 -0.25 -20.00 2.84
C ASP A 98 -0.85 -19.29 1.63
N LEU A 99 -1.90 -18.50 1.82
CA LEU A 99 -2.46 -17.65 0.76
C LEU A 99 -1.41 -16.64 0.23
N CYS A 100 -0.68 -15.99 1.13
CA CYS A 100 0.41 -15.09 0.73
C CYS A 100 1.53 -15.82 -0.01
N ARG A 101 1.87 -17.05 0.42
CA ARG A 101 2.88 -17.89 -0.24
C ARG A 101 2.46 -18.28 -1.65
N MET A 102 1.20 -18.69 -1.83
CA MET A 102 0.63 -18.98 -3.15
C MET A 102 0.65 -17.76 -4.07
N ALA A 103 0.20 -16.61 -3.57
CA ALA A 103 0.21 -15.36 -4.33
C ALA A 103 1.65 -14.93 -4.70
N ALA A 104 2.60 -15.05 -3.77
CA ALA A 104 4.01 -14.76 -4.01
C ALA A 104 4.60 -15.68 -5.09
N SER A 105 4.32 -16.98 -5.02
CA SER A 105 4.76 -17.95 -6.02
C SER A 105 4.20 -17.62 -7.41
N TYR A 106 2.93 -17.25 -7.47
CA TYR A 106 2.30 -16.84 -8.73
C TYR A 106 2.93 -15.56 -9.29
N LEU A 107 3.21 -14.56 -8.44
CA LEU A 107 3.91 -13.35 -8.87
C LEU A 107 5.32 -13.63 -9.39
N CYS A 108 6.05 -14.56 -8.76
CA CYS A 108 7.36 -15.00 -9.25
C CYS A 108 7.25 -15.65 -10.64
N LEU A 109 6.27 -16.54 -10.85
CA LEU A 109 6.02 -17.16 -12.15
C LEU A 109 5.65 -16.13 -13.23
N LEU A 110 4.78 -15.17 -12.89
CA LEU A 110 4.46 -14.08 -13.81
C LEU A 110 5.69 -13.25 -14.15
N TYR A 111 6.50 -12.90 -13.16
CA TYR A 111 7.73 -12.15 -13.40
C TYR A 111 8.67 -12.92 -14.34
N GLU A 112 8.89 -14.22 -14.11
CA GLU A 112 9.73 -15.06 -14.99
C GLU A 112 9.15 -15.15 -16.42
N ALA A 113 7.83 -15.27 -16.56
CA ALA A 113 7.17 -15.34 -17.86
C ALA A 113 7.29 -14.03 -18.64
N TYR A 114 7.29 -12.90 -17.95
CA TYR A 114 7.28 -11.57 -18.56
C TYR A 114 8.62 -10.84 -18.53
N LYS A 115 9.62 -11.34 -17.75
CA LYS A 115 10.96 -10.77 -17.80
C LYS A 115 11.54 -10.99 -19.18
N GLY A 116 11.98 -9.91 -19.84
CA GLY A 116 12.49 -9.96 -21.21
C GLY A 116 11.43 -9.76 -22.30
N THR A 117 10.12 -9.83 -21.98
CA THR A 117 9.06 -9.38 -22.89
C THR A 117 8.64 -7.94 -22.61
N ALA A 118 8.83 -7.48 -21.39
CA ALA A 118 8.77 -6.07 -21.07
C ALA A 118 10.03 -5.45 -21.66
N ASP A 119 9.88 -4.86 -22.85
CA ASP A 119 10.87 -3.99 -23.43
C ASP A 119 11.12 -2.88 -22.40
N GLU A 120 12.27 -2.92 -21.69
CA GLU A 120 12.66 -1.87 -20.75
C GLU A 120 12.68 -0.50 -21.45
N ASN A 121 12.67 -0.50 -22.79
CA ASN A 121 12.58 0.68 -23.65
C ASN A 121 11.14 1.20 -23.88
N GLN A 122 10.08 0.46 -23.55
CA GLN A 122 8.70 0.95 -23.78
C GLN A 122 8.17 1.85 -22.67
N ASN A 123 8.76 1.86 -21.49
CA ASN A 123 8.40 2.81 -20.47
C ASN A 123 9.59 3.71 -20.12
N PRO A 124 9.73 4.86 -20.80
CA PRO A 124 10.87 5.77 -20.59
C PRO A 124 10.89 6.42 -19.21
N TYR A 125 9.87 6.15 -18.40
CA TYR A 125 9.71 6.81 -17.11
C TYR A 125 10.04 5.88 -15.96
N HIS A 126 10.64 6.44 -14.92
CA HIS A 126 10.76 5.77 -13.63
C HIS A 126 9.40 5.28 -13.13
N TRP A 127 9.32 4.09 -12.55
CA TRP A 127 8.06 3.46 -12.12
C TRP A 127 7.13 4.41 -11.32
N ALA A 128 7.69 5.25 -10.43
CA ALA A 128 6.91 6.21 -9.65
C ALA A 128 6.22 7.26 -10.54
N VAL A 129 6.91 7.73 -11.59
CA VAL A 129 6.34 8.69 -12.55
C VAL A 129 5.27 8.02 -13.39
N SER A 130 5.52 6.79 -13.85
CA SER A 130 4.55 5.99 -14.59
C SER A 130 3.27 5.75 -13.79
N SER A 131 3.39 5.34 -12.52
CA SER A 131 2.23 5.10 -11.65
C SER A 131 1.42 6.38 -11.41
N ILE A 132 2.10 7.48 -11.11
CA ILE A 132 1.45 8.79 -10.91
C ILE A 132 0.74 9.25 -12.19
N LYS A 133 1.40 9.11 -13.33
CA LYS A 133 0.86 9.48 -14.64
C LYS A 133 -0.37 8.65 -14.98
N HIS A 134 -0.28 7.33 -14.88
CA HIS A 134 -1.38 6.40 -15.16
C HIS A 134 -2.59 6.69 -14.26
N TYR A 135 -2.38 6.86 -12.96
CA TYR A 135 -3.45 7.20 -12.03
C TYR A 135 -4.13 8.53 -12.38
N ALA A 136 -3.34 9.54 -12.78
CA ALA A 136 -3.89 10.83 -13.21
C ALA A 136 -4.70 10.71 -14.51
N ASP A 137 -4.23 9.92 -15.48
CA ASP A 137 -4.90 9.68 -16.76
C ASP A 137 -6.25 8.95 -16.59
N ASP A 138 -6.35 8.05 -15.61
CA ASP A 138 -7.57 7.29 -15.33
C ASP A 138 -8.56 8.07 -14.46
N ASN A 139 -8.06 8.95 -13.58
CA ASN A 139 -8.85 9.62 -12.55
C ASN A 139 -8.93 11.15 -12.71
N TYR A 140 -8.61 11.69 -13.88
CA TYR A 140 -8.47 13.13 -14.13
C TYR A 140 -9.69 13.98 -13.75
N ARG A 141 -10.90 13.38 -13.72
CA ARG A 141 -12.14 14.06 -13.33
C ARG A 141 -12.24 14.34 -11.84
N GLN A 142 -11.47 13.61 -11.02
CA GLN A 142 -11.43 13.78 -9.58
C GLN A 142 -10.56 14.97 -9.17
N ASN A 143 -10.75 15.46 -7.95
CA ASN A 143 -9.87 16.52 -7.41
C ASN A 143 -8.54 15.91 -6.91
N LEU A 144 -7.63 15.65 -7.86
CA LEU A 144 -6.35 15.04 -7.59
C LEU A 144 -5.29 16.07 -7.18
N THR A 145 -4.51 15.70 -6.18
CA THR A 145 -3.28 16.39 -5.80
C THR A 145 -2.10 15.42 -5.87
N LEU A 146 -0.90 15.93 -6.16
CA LEU A 146 0.31 15.10 -6.14
C LEU A 146 0.48 14.40 -4.77
N SER A 147 0.25 15.14 -3.69
CA SER A 147 0.29 14.60 -2.32
C SER A 147 -0.67 13.43 -2.13
N GLY A 148 -1.91 13.56 -2.61
CA GLY A 148 -2.92 12.50 -2.55
C GLY A 148 -2.48 11.24 -3.30
N VAL A 149 -2.00 11.39 -4.52
CA VAL A 149 -1.53 10.27 -5.34
C VAL A 149 -0.28 9.63 -4.74
N CYS A 150 0.68 10.43 -4.27
CA CYS A 150 1.89 9.91 -3.62
C CYS A 150 1.59 9.08 -2.38
N ARG A 151 0.56 9.45 -1.61
CA ARG A 151 0.11 8.66 -0.45
C ARG A 151 -0.41 7.27 -0.83
N LEU A 152 -1.11 7.14 -1.95
CA LEU A 152 -1.61 5.85 -2.43
C LEU A 152 -0.45 4.88 -2.76
N TYR A 153 0.63 5.41 -3.30
CA TYR A 153 1.80 4.63 -3.70
C TYR A 153 2.95 4.65 -2.69
N PHE A 154 2.75 5.26 -1.52
CA PHE A 154 3.79 5.40 -0.48
C PHE A 154 5.08 6.06 -0.97
N ILE A 155 4.95 7.04 -1.87
CA ILE A 155 6.06 7.78 -2.45
C ILE A 155 6.22 9.13 -1.73
N ASN A 156 7.47 9.55 -1.49
CA ASN A 156 7.73 10.89 -0.97
C ASN A 156 7.32 11.95 -2.01
N GLU A 157 6.45 12.89 -1.62
CA GLU A 157 5.88 13.90 -2.50
C GLU A 157 6.95 14.80 -3.14
N LYS A 158 7.93 15.25 -2.34
CA LYS A 158 9.01 16.13 -2.83
C LYS A 158 9.85 15.41 -3.89
N TYR A 159 10.23 14.16 -3.62
CA TYR A 159 10.95 13.32 -4.57
C TYR A 159 10.14 13.08 -5.84
N ALA A 160 8.88 12.68 -5.69
CA ALA A 160 7.99 12.42 -6.83
C ALA A 160 7.78 13.67 -7.69
N GLY A 161 7.59 14.84 -7.09
CA GLY A 161 7.40 16.09 -7.81
C GLY A 161 8.61 16.50 -8.64
N GLN A 162 9.81 16.34 -8.08
CA GLN A 162 11.06 16.61 -8.79
C GLN A 162 11.25 15.64 -9.96
N LEU A 163 11.07 14.34 -9.71
CA LEU A 163 11.23 13.30 -10.71
C LEU A 163 10.19 13.42 -11.82
N PHE A 164 8.93 13.70 -11.49
CA PHE A 164 7.85 13.90 -12.44
C PHE A 164 8.15 15.09 -13.36
N LYS A 165 8.55 16.23 -12.79
CA LYS A 165 8.93 17.41 -13.58
C LYS A 165 10.13 17.13 -14.48
N ALA A 166 11.13 16.40 -13.99
CA ALA A 166 12.35 16.07 -14.75
C ALA A 166 12.03 15.17 -15.95
N GLN A 167 11.14 14.18 -15.79
CA GLN A 167 10.85 13.21 -16.83
C GLN A 167 9.68 13.59 -17.77
N ILE A 168 8.67 14.28 -17.24
CA ILE A 168 7.49 14.72 -18.02
C ILE A 168 7.67 16.14 -18.59
N GLY A 169 8.64 16.92 -18.07
CA GLY A 169 8.90 18.28 -18.50
C GLY A 169 7.99 19.33 -17.88
N GLN A 170 7.00 18.93 -17.09
CA GLN A 170 6.04 19.84 -16.45
C GLN A 170 5.62 19.34 -15.06
N SER A 171 5.04 20.25 -14.26
CA SER A 171 4.53 19.87 -12.94
C SER A 171 3.32 18.94 -13.05
N PHE A 172 3.06 18.13 -12.00
CA PHE A 172 1.87 17.29 -11.93
C PHE A 172 0.57 18.05 -12.15
N HIS A 173 0.45 19.24 -11.56
CA HIS A 173 -0.74 20.09 -11.72
C HIS A 173 -0.92 20.54 -13.18
N SER A 174 0.14 21.00 -13.84
CA SER A 174 0.11 21.37 -15.26
C SER A 174 -0.23 20.19 -16.14
N TYR A 175 0.34 19.02 -15.85
CA TYR A 175 0.04 17.77 -16.54
C TYR A 175 -1.45 17.39 -16.39
N LEU A 176 -1.98 17.38 -15.17
CA LEU A 176 -3.38 17.04 -14.91
C LEU A 176 -4.34 17.99 -15.66
N ASN A 177 -4.04 19.28 -15.67
CA ASN A 177 -4.83 20.24 -16.42
C ASN A 177 -4.75 19.99 -17.94
N SER A 178 -3.58 19.63 -18.46
CA SER A 178 -3.45 19.25 -19.88
C SER A 178 -4.24 18.01 -20.25
N VAL A 179 -4.32 17.03 -19.35
CA VAL A 179 -5.16 15.83 -19.54
C VAL A 179 -6.64 16.19 -19.56
N ARG A 180 -7.08 17.07 -18.65
CA ARG A 180 -8.48 17.54 -18.57
C ARG A 180 -8.93 18.31 -19.81
N LEU A 181 -8.02 19.04 -20.45
CA LEU A 181 -8.33 19.82 -21.65
C LEU A 181 -8.38 18.96 -22.93
N LYS A 182 -7.73 17.79 -22.93
CA LYS A 182 -7.68 16.89 -24.08
C LYS A 182 -8.80 15.85 -24.12
N LYS A 183 -9.49 15.66 -22.99
CA LYS A 183 -10.56 14.68 -22.79
C LYS A 183 -11.93 15.36 -22.68
#